data_0d4998acee9b5047141e9e081c739d28
#
_entry.id   0d4998acee9b5047141e9e081c739d28
#
_cell.length_a   1.000
_cell.length_b   1.000
_cell.length_c   1.000
_cell.angle_alpha   90.00
_cell.angle_beta   90.00
_cell.angle_gamma   90.00
#
_symmetry.space_group_name_H-M   'P 1'
#
loop_
_entity.id
_entity.type
_entity.pdbx_description
1 polymer ?
#
loop_
_entity_poly.entity_id
_entity_poly.type
_entity_poly.pdbx_seq_one_letter_code
_entity_poly.pdbx_strand_id
1 'polypeptide(L)'
;KFADLQILRYKVPEFETLTLKQKELVYYLTQAALEGRDILFDQNGKYNLRIRRMLEAVYTNYKGDKSAPDFKNMEVYLKRVWFSNGIHHHYGMEKFVPGFSQDFLKQAVLGTDAQLLPLSEGQTAEQLCDELFPVMFDPAILAKRVNQADGEDLVLTSACNYYDGVTQQEAESFYGAMKDPKDETPVSYGLNSRLVKEDGKIQEKVWKVGGLYTQAIEKIVYWLKKAETVAENDAQKAVISKLIQFYETGSLKDFDEYAILWVKDLDSRIDFVNGFTESYGDPLGMKASWESLVNFKDLESTHRTEIISSNAQWFEDHSPVDKSFKKEKVKGVSAKVIT
;
A
#
# COMPACT_ATOMS: atom_id res chain seq x y z
N LYS A 1 14.55 -5.49 -19.27
CA LYS A 1 14.95 -5.66 -17.86
C LYS A 1 15.45 -4.33 -17.30
N PHE A 2 15.25 -4.09 -16.04
CA PHE A 2 15.80 -2.98 -15.28
C PHE A 2 16.26 -3.51 -13.91
N ALA A 3 17.57 -3.42 -13.60
CA ALA A 3 18.19 -4.08 -12.44
C ALA A 3 17.76 -5.56 -12.38
N ASP A 4 17.16 -6.00 -11.26
CA ASP A 4 16.58 -7.33 -11.06
C ASP A 4 15.09 -7.43 -11.48
N LEU A 5 14.54 -6.38 -12.11
CA LEU A 5 13.14 -6.29 -12.49
C LEU A 5 12.92 -6.54 -13.98
N GLN A 6 11.77 -7.08 -14.30
CA GLN A 6 11.23 -7.14 -15.66
C GLN A 6 10.00 -6.24 -15.75
N ILE A 7 10.15 -5.10 -16.44
CA ILE A 7 9.04 -4.18 -16.66
C ILE A 7 8.29 -4.61 -17.91
N LEU A 8 7.01 -4.90 -17.74
CA LEU A 8 6.08 -5.26 -18.80
C LEU A 8 5.17 -4.06 -19.10
N ARG A 9 4.90 -3.84 -20.38
CA ARG A 9 3.86 -2.91 -20.80
C ARG A 9 2.59 -3.70 -21.10
N TYR A 10 1.53 -3.36 -20.39
CA TYR A 10 0.22 -3.89 -20.70
C TYR A 10 -0.50 -2.97 -21.68
N LYS A 11 -1.19 -3.58 -22.64
CA LYS A 11 -2.25 -2.90 -23.37
C LYS A 11 -3.49 -2.92 -22.47
N VAL A 12 -4.33 -1.92 -22.62
CA VAL A 12 -5.62 -1.87 -21.95
C VAL A 12 -6.69 -2.05 -23.04
N PRO A 13 -6.96 -3.32 -23.44
CA PRO A 13 -7.93 -3.58 -24.50
C PRO A 13 -9.32 -3.12 -24.06
N GLU A 14 -10.15 -2.75 -25.04
CA GLU A 14 -11.53 -2.31 -24.82
C GLU A 14 -11.74 -1.00 -24.03
N PHE A 15 -10.68 -0.31 -23.60
CA PHE A 15 -10.83 0.99 -22.94
C PHE A 15 -11.69 1.97 -23.74
N GLU A 16 -11.57 1.94 -25.09
CA GLU A 16 -12.35 2.82 -25.97
C GLU A 16 -13.85 2.47 -25.99
N THR A 17 -14.23 1.29 -25.57
CA THR A 17 -15.64 0.86 -25.47
C THR A 17 -16.35 1.42 -24.25
N LEU A 18 -15.59 1.96 -23.29
CA LEU A 18 -16.16 2.61 -22.10
C LEU A 18 -16.91 3.87 -22.50
N THR A 19 -18.06 4.10 -21.86
CA THR A 19 -18.80 5.37 -22.00
C THR A 19 -17.99 6.52 -21.40
N LEU A 20 -18.34 7.75 -21.77
CA LEU A 20 -17.70 8.95 -21.20
C LEU A 20 -17.81 8.95 -19.66
N LYS A 21 -18.99 8.64 -19.13
CA LYS A 21 -19.23 8.54 -17.67
C LYS A 21 -18.31 7.52 -16.98
N GLN A 22 -18.11 6.34 -17.60
CA GLN A 22 -17.19 5.34 -17.10
C GLN A 22 -15.71 5.80 -17.16
N LYS A 23 -15.31 6.49 -18.24
CA LYS A 23 -13.97 7.07 -18.36
C LYS A 23 -13.72 8.17 -17.31
N GLU A 24 -14.72 8.98 -16.99
CA GLU A 24 -14.66 9.96 -15.90
C GLU A 24 -14.53 9.27 -14.53
N LEU A 25 -15.27 8.18 -14.32
CA LEU A 25 -15.16 7.37 -13.09
C LEU A 25 -13.75 6.78 -12.92
N VAL A 26 -13.20 6.17 -13.98
CA VAL A 26 -11.81 5.66 -13.99
C VAL A 26 -10.83 6.79 -13.67
N TYR A 27 -11.00 7.97 -14.27
CA TYR A 27 -10.14 9.11 -13.99
C TYR A 27 -10.17 9.53 -12.52
N TYR A 28 -11.36 9.71 -11.93
CA TYR A 28 -11.47 10.15 -10.53
C TYR A 28 -10.94 9.10 -9.55
N LEU A 29 -11.22 7.82 -9.79
CA LEU A 29 -10.68 6.73 -8.98
C LEU A 29 -9.15 6.64 -9.10
N THR A 30 -8.59 6.86 -10.30
CA THR A 30 -7.14 6.91 -10.51
C THR A 30 -6.49 8.10 -9.79
N GLN A 31 -7.13 9.27 -9.79
CA GLN A 31 -6.64 10.41 -9.02
C GLN A 31 -6.63 10.09 -7.52
N ALA A 32 -7.69 9.48 -6.99
CA ALA A 32 -7.73 9.02 -5.59
C ALA A 32 -6.60 8.02 -5.29
N ALA A 33 -6.32 7.10 -6.22
CA ALA A 33 -5.23 6.13 -6.12
C ALA A 33 -3.85 6.80 -6.02
N LEU A 34 -3.60 7.86 -6.77
CA LEU A 34 -2.31 8.55 -6.79
C LEU A 34 -2.00 9.30 -5.48
N GLU A 35 -3.03 9.77 -4.77
CA GLU A 35 -2.83 10.54 -3.52
C GLU A 35 -2.36 9.65 -2.34
N GLY A 36 -2.59 8.35 -2.37
CA GLY A 36 -2.17 7.43 -1.31
C GLY A 36 -0.71 6.94 -1.39
N ARG A 37 0.01 7.25 -2.47
CA ARG A 37 1.38 6.77 -2.69
C ARG A 37 2.33 7.12 -1.54
N ASP A 38 2.27 8.33 -1.01
CA ASP A 38 3.12 8.77 0.09
C ASP A 38 2.82 8.03 1.40
N ILE A 39 1.58 7.61 1.61
CA ILE A 39 1.19 6.75 2.74
C ILE A 39 1.96 5.44 2.70
N LEU A 40 1.97 4.76 1.54
CA LEU A 40 2.67 3.48 1.39
C LEU A 40 4.19 3.61 1.60
N PHE A 41 4.81 4.69 1.10
CA PHE A 41 6.22 4.96 1.37
C PHE A 41 6.52 5.10 2.87
N ASP A 42 5.68 5.81 3.61
CA ASP A 42 5.84 5.99 5.05
C ASP A 42 5.56 4.70 5.83
N GLN A 43 4.55 3.92 5.44
CA GLN A 43 4.26 2.61 6.04
C GLN A 43 5.41 1.60 5.86
N ASN A 44 6.07 1.62 4.71
CA ASN A 44 7.20 0.74 4.41
C ASN A 44 8.49 1.11 5.16
N GLY A 45 8.58 2.30 5.75
CA GLY A 45 9.72 2.70 6.57
C GLY A 45 9.72 4.18 6.90
N LYS A 46 10.01 4.49 8.14
CA LYS A 46 9.98 5.84 8.74
C LYS A 46 10.77 6.89 7.94
N TYR A 47 11.86 6.48 7.28
CA TYR A 47 12.75 7.40 6.56
C TYR A 47 12.51 7.42 5.05
N ASN A 48 11.69 6.53 4.50
CA ASN A 48 11.53 6.31 3.07
C ASN A 48 11.10 7.56 2.29
N LEU A 49 10.13 8.33 2.80
CA LEU A 49 9.68 9.56 2.15
C LEU A 49 10.79 10.62 2.08
N ARG A 50 11.57 10.76 3.15
CA ARG A 50 12.66 11.74 3.19
C ARG A 50 13.82 11.32 2.30
N ILE A 51 14.16 10.02 2.31
CA ILE A 51 15.19 9.47 1.39
C ILE A 51 14.76 9.67 -0.07
N ARG A 52 13.51 9.32 -0.42
CA ARG A 52 12.99 9.53 -1.77
C ARG A 52 13.09 11.01 -2.19
N ARG A 53 12.58 11.92 -1.38
CA ARG A 53 12.57 13.35 -1.69
C ARG A 53 13.98 13.93 -1.81
N MET A 54 14.90 13.51 -0.94
CA MET A 54 16.31 13.90 -1.03
C MET A 54 16.94 13.44 -2.35
N LEU A 55 16.75 12.16 -2.71
CA LEU A 55 17.27 11.61 -3.96
C LEU A 55 16.63 12.24 -5.20
N GLU A 56 15.34 12.54 -5.19
CA GLU A 56 14.63 13.26 -6.26
C GLU A 56 15.16 14.69 -6.44
N ALA A 57 15.40 15.40 -5.34
CA ALA A 57 15.97 16.74 -5.35
C ALA A 57 17.39 16.73 -5.97
N VAL A 58 18.23 15.79 -5.54
CA VAL A 58 19.59 15.61 -6.12
C VAL A 58 19.48 15.24 -7.60
N TYR A 59 18.69 14.23 -7.98
CA TYR A 59 18.57 13.75 -9.36
C TYR A 59 18.16 14.87 -10.33
N THR A 60 17.21 15.70 -9.90
CA THR A 60 16.67 16.79 -10.73
C THR A 60 17.66 17.95 -10.85
N ASN A 61 18.39 18.27 -9.77
CA ASN A 61 19.17 19.51 -9.68
C ASN A 61 20.69 19.31 -9.78
N TYR A 62 21.17 18.07 -9.91
CA TYR A 62 22.60 17.78 -10.01
C TYR A 62 23.28 18.52 -11.16
N LYS A 63 24.37 19.26 -10.86
CA LYS A 63 25.12 20.09 -11.81
C LYS A 63 26.40 19.42 -12.33
N GLY A 64 26.79 18.29 -11.74
CA GLY A 64 27.98 17.54 -12.17
C GLY A 64 27.72 16.66 -13.38
N ASP A 65 28.67 15.78 -13.66
CA ASP A 65 28.60 14.84 -14.79
C ASP A 65 27.59 13.72 -14.51
N LYS A 66 26.43 13.79 -15.17
CA LYS A 66 25.39 12.75 -15.11
C LYS A 66 25.77 11.43 -15.80
N SER A 67 26.90 11.42 -16.55
CA SER A 67 27.44 10.19 -17.14
C SER A 67 28.36 9.41 -16.20
N ALA A 68 28.80 10.04 -15.09
CA ALA A 68 29.68 9.43 -14.10
C ALA A 68 29.03 8.18 -13.44
N PRO A 69 29.84 7.17 -13.10
CA PRO A 69 29.32 5.90 -12.53
C PRO A 69 28.47 6.09 -11.28
N ASP A 70 28.89 6.94 -10.33
CA ASP A 70 28.15 7.18 -9.09
C ASP A 70 26.76 7.78 -9.35
N PHE A 71 26.64 8.74 -10.27
CA PHE A 71 25.34 9.31 -10.63
C PHE A 71 24.41 8.26 -11.27
N LYS A 72 24.94 7.46 -12.19
CA LYS A 72 24.16 6.38 -12.82
C LYS A 72 23.69 5.33 -11.80
N ASN A 73 24.55 4.96 -10.86
CA ASN A 73 24.20 4.02 -9.81
C ASN A 73 23.18 4.63 -8.84
N MET A 74 23.27 5.91 -8.52
CA MET A 74 22.25 6.63 -7.75
C MET A 74 20.90 6.68 -8.49
N GLU A 75 20.90 6.91 -9.80
CA GLU A 75 19.68 6.85 -10.62
C GLU A 75 19.03 5.45 -10.57
N VAL A 76 19.83 4.38 -10.67
CA VAL A 76 19.33 3.00 -10.53
C VAL A 76 18.74 2.78 -9.14
N TYR A 77 19.44 3.21 -8.09
CA TYR A 77 18.95 3.10 -6.71
C TYR A 77 17.62 3.86 -6.51
N LEU A 78 17.53 5.11 -6.97
CA LEU A 78 16.30 5.91 -6.89
C LEU A 78 15.13 5.22 -7.63
N LYS A 79 15.36 4.67 -8.81
CA LYS A 79 14.32 3.94 -9.56
C LYS A 79 13.89 2.65 -8.84
N ARG A 80 14.79 1.96 -8.14
CA ARG A 80 14.43 0.81 -7.28
C ARG A 80 13.60 1.27 -6.08
N VAL A 81 13.96 2.40 -5.45
CA VAL A 81 13.19 3.00 -4.35
C VAL A 81 11.77 3.38 -4.82
N TRP A 82 11.62 3.96 -6.01
CA TRP A 82 10.30 4.24 -6.58
C TRP A 82 9.48 2.96 -6.80
N PHE A 83 10.11 1.95 -7.39
CA PHE A 83 9.43 0.69 -7.70
C PHE A 83 8.97 -0.06 -6.44
N SER A 84 9.80 -0.08 -5.41
CA SER A 84 9.55 -0.83 -4.17
C SER A 84 8.83 -0.01 -3.09
N ASN A 85 8.49 1.25 -3.36
CA ASN A 85 7.93 2.19 -2.38
C ASN A 85 8.78 2.27 -1.10
N GLY A 86 10.12 2.30 -1.24
CA GLY A 86 11.06 2.38 -0.14
C GLY A 86 12.41 1.76 -0.45
N ILE A 87 13.30 1.76 0.55
CA ILE A 87 14.69 1.30 0.41
C ILE A 87 14.86 -0.22 0.52
N HIS A 88 13.76 -0.98 0.65
CA HIS A 88 13.77 -2.44 0.74
C HIS A 88 13.16 -3.07 -0.51
N HIS A 89 13.65 -4.26 -0.87
CA HIS A 89 13.07 -5.02 -1.97
C HIS A 89 11.60 -5.34 -1.69
N HIS A 90 10.73 -5.08 -2.67
CA HIS A 90 9.27 -5.19 -2.51
C HIS A 90 8.79 -6.60 -2.19
N TYR A 91 9.54 -7.63 -2.57
CA TYR A 91 9.21 -9.04 -2.38
C TYR A 91 10.13 -9.73 -1.36
N GLY A 92 11.46 -9.62 -1.53
CA GLY A 92 12.45 -10.27 -0.66
C GLY A 92 12.64 -9.59 0.70
N MET A 93 12.13 -8.37 0.88
CA MET A 93 12.17 -7.56 2.10
C MET A 93 13.56 -7.06 2.54
N GLU A 94 14.64 -7.49 1.91
CA GLU A 94 16.00 -7.04 2.20
C GLU A 94 16.23 -5.60 1.73
N LYS A 95 17.12 -4.90 2.43
CA LYS A 95 17.50 -3.53 2.10
C LYS A 95 18.38 -3.47 0.86
N PHE A 96 18.14 -2.49 -0.01
CA PHE A 96 19.01 -2.20 -1.14
C PHE A 96 20.32 -1.61 -0.66
N VAL A 97 21.44 -2.12 -1.15
CA VAL A 97 22.76 -1.52 -0.94
C VAL A 97 23.01 -0.49 -2.03
N PRO A 98 23.32 0.78 -1.69
CA PRO A 98 23.69 1.79 -2.66
C PRO A 98 24.95 1.39 -3.44
N GLY A 99 24.92 1.48 -4.77
CA GLY A 99 26.05 1.21 -5.64
C GLY A 99 26.93 2.46 -5.93
N PHE A 100 26.80 3.49 -5.10
CA PHE A 100 27.53 4.77 -5.17
C PHE A 100 28.09 5.12 -3.80
N SER A 101 29.11 6.02 -3.77
CA SER A 101 29.78 6.39 -2.53
C SER A 101 28.99 7.38 -1.68
N GLN A 102 29.19 7.31 -0.35
CA GLN A 102 28.61 8.30 0.57
C GLN A 102 29.12 9.71 0.27
N ASP A 103 30.42 9.85 -0.05
CA ASP A 103 31.04 11.13 -0.36
C ASP A 103 30.40 11.76 -1.60
N PHE A 104 30.17 10.98 -2.64
CA PHE A 104 29.44 11.46 -3.82
C PHE A 104 28.06 12.00 -3.45
N LEU A 105 27.26 11.22 -2.72
CA LEU A 105 25.92 11.64 -2.34
C LEU A 105 25.95 12.87 -1.42
N LYS A 106 26.88 12.92 -0.45
CA LYS A 106 27.05 14.07 0.44
C LYS A 106 27.32 15.35 -0.35
N GLN A 107 28.29 15.32 -1.26
CA GLN A 107 28.61 16.48 -2.10
C GLN A 107 27.40 16.88 -2.97
N ALA A 108 26.68 15.93 -3.54
CA ALA A 108 25.51 16.20 -4.35
C ALA A 108 24.34 16.82 -3.55
N VAL A 109 24.12 16.36 -2.31
CA VAL A 109 23.13 16.96 -1.39
C VAL A 109 23.53 18.37 -1.00
N LEU A 110 24.78 18.59 -0.61
CA LEU A 110 25.30 19.92 -0.23
C LEU A 110 25.31 20.92 -1.41
N GLY A 111 25.42 20.41 -2.64
CA GLY A 111 25.32 21.21 -3.87
C GLY A 111 23.88 21.47 -4.34
N THR A 112 22.88 20.91 -3.67
CA THR A 112 21.46 21.10 -3.98
C THR A 112 20.90 22.26 -3.14
N ASP A 113 20.01 23.07 -3.73
CA ASP A 113 19.31 24.13 -3.00
C ASP A 113 18.58 23.57 -1.80
N ALA A 114 18.84 24.13 -0.61
CA ALA A 114 18.27 23.70 0.66
C ALA A 114 16.72 23.73 0.66
N GLN A 115 16.11 24.64 -0.10
CA GLN A 115 14.64 24.72 -0.24
C GLN A 115 14.02 23.51 -0.95
N LEU A 116 14.81 22.76 -1.70
CA LEU A 116 14.38 21.56 -2.42
C LEU A 116 14.60 20.29 -1.59
N LEU A 117 15.40 20.35 -0.55
CA LEU A 117 15.69 19.22 0.33
C LEU A 117 14.60 19.03 1.38
N PRO A 118 14.32 17.79 1.80
CA PRO A 118 13.30 17.48 2.81
C PRO A 118 13.81 17.77 4.24
N LEU A 119 14.25 19.00 4.48
CA LEU A 119 14.77 19.43 5.78
C LEU A 119 13.63 19.58 6.80
N SER A 120 13.89 19.16 8.03
CA SER A 120 13.05 19.52 9.17
C SER A 120 13.33 20.99 9.57
N GLU A 121 12.45 21.58 10.36
CA GLU A 121 12.64 22.95 10.84
C GLU A 121 13.99 23.11 11.56
N GLY A 122 14.80 24.06 11.10
CA GLY A 122 16.14 24.33 11.62
C GLY A 122 17.22 23.31 11.26
N GLN A 123 16.92 22.28 10.44
CA GLN A 123 17.89 21.26 10.03
C GLN A 123 18.74 21.75 8.87
N THR A 124 20.06 21.47 8.92
CA THR A 124 20.98 21.71 7.79
C THR A 124 21.02 20.51 6.84
N ALA A 125 21.58 20.72 5.63
CA ALA A 125 21.80 19.64 4.67
C ALA A 125 22.81 18.58 5.19
N GLU A 126 23.82 19.00 5.96
CA GLU A 126 24.74 18.08 6.64
C GLU A 126 24.02 17.20 7.65
N GLN A 127 23.19 17.81 8.49
CA GLN A 127 22.39 17.05 9.48
C GLN A 127 21.40 16.09 8.83
N LEU A 128 20.85 16.44 7.66
CA LEU A 128 20.04 15.53 6.88
C LEU A 128 20.86 14.31 6.41
N CYS A 129 22.10 14.53 5.93
CA CYS A 129 23.00 13.43 5.58
C CYS A 129 23.34 12.56 6.79
N ASP A 130 23.68 13.17 7.92
CA ASP A 130 24.03 12.46 9.16
C ASP A 130 22.87 11.59 9.68
N GLU A 131 21.63 12.01 9.46
CA GLU A 131 20.42 11.25 9.82
C GLU A 131 20.13 10.10 8.84
N LEU A 132 20.19 10.35 7.52
CA LEU A 132 19.70 9.39 6.53
C LEU A 132 20.77 8.41 6.03
N PHE A 133 22.05 8.79 6.04
CA PHE A 133 23.11 7.95 5.48
C PHE A 133 23.34 6.64 6.26
N PRO A 134 23.34 6.61 7.60
CA PRO A 134 23.38 5.34 8.30
C PRO A 134 22.27 4.39 7.89
N VAL A 135 21.05 4.90 7.72
CA VAL A 135 19.90 4.12 7.28
C VAL A 135 20.08 3.57 5.85
N MET A 136 20.70 4.35 4.96
CA MET A 136 20.91 3.95 3.56
C MET A 136 22.09 3.00 3.38
N PHE A 137 23.21 3.28 4.02
CA PHE A 137 24.50 2.66 3.71
C PHE A 137 24.95 1.57 4.71
N ASP A 138 24.49 1.60 5.97
CA ASP A 138 24.82 0.53 6.91
C ASP A 138 23.86 -0.66 6.71
N PRO A 139 24.34 -1.83 6.26
CA PRO A 139 23.48 -2.99 6.01
C PRO A 139 22.83 -3.54 7.28
N ALA A 140 23.35 -3.26 8.47
CA ALA A 140 22.80 -3.75 9.73
C ALA A 140 21.62 -2.91 10.26
N ILE A 141 21.58 -1.61 9.89
CA ILE A 141 20.49 -0.72 10.34
C ILE A 141 19.26 -0.94 9.48
N LEU A 142 18.13 -1.32 10.10
CA LEU A 142 16.87 -1.58 9.41
C LEU A 142 17.05 -2.55 8.22
N ALA A 143 17.69 -3.69 8.47
CA ALA A 143 18.14 -4.65 7.46
C ALA A 143 16.98 -5.22 6.61
N LYS A 144 15.80 -5.42 7.22
CA LYS A 144 14.63 -5.96 6.56
C LYS A 144 13.39 -5.08 6.78
N ARG A 145 12.55 -4.94 5.76
CA ARG A 145 11.26 -4.25 5.89
C ARG A 145 10.35 -5.00 6.86
N VAL A 146 10.22 -6.31 6.67
CA VAL A 146 9.47 -7.21 7.54
C VAL A 146 10.40 -8.35 7.94
N ASN A 147 10.61 -8.51 9.23
CA ASN A 147 11.34 -9.66 9.79
C ASN A 147 10.35 -10.65 10.40
N GLN A 148 10.55 -11.93 10.13
CA GLN A 148 9.74 -13.04 10.65
C GLN A 148 10.64 -14.16 11.21
N ALA A 149 11.85 -13.81 11.67
CA ALA A 149 12.78 -14.79 12.23
C ALA A 149 12.33 -15.23 13.64
N ASP A 150 12.37 -16.54 13.87
CA ASP A 150 12.05 -17.11 15.18
C ASP A 150 13.00 -16.60 16.27
N GLY A 151 12.46 -16.32 17.45
CA GLY A 151 13.23 -15.93 18.62
C GLY A 151 13.64 -14.46 18.69
N GLU A 152 13.22 -13.64 17.73
CA GLU A 152 13.43 -12.19 17.72
C GLU A 152 12.12 -11.45 18.03
N ASP A 153 12.23 -10.20 18.52
CA ASP A 153 11.09 -9.28 18.56
C ASP A 153 10.81 -8.79 17.14
N LEU A 154 9.74 -9.29 16.54
CA LEU A 154 9.41 -9.02 15.15
C LEU A 154 9.11 -7.55 14.86
N VAL A 155 8.61 -6.82 15.86
CA VAL A 155 8.30 -5.39 15.75
C VAL A 155 9.58 -4.55 15.76
N LEU A 156 10.48 -4.80 16.72
CA LEU A 156 11.70 -4.02 16.87
C LEU A 156 12.73 -4.29 15.76
N THR A 157 12.69 -5.46 15.15
CA THR A 157 13.63 -5.88 14.10
C THR A 157 13.11 -5.63 12.67
N SER A 158 11.87 -5.14 12.51
CA SER A 158 11.30 -4.74 11.23
C SER A 158 11.40 -3.24 11.00
N ALA A 159 11.70 -2.84 9.74
CA ALA A 159 11.81 -1.44 9.35
C ALA A 159 10.46 -0.77 9.01
N CYS A 160 9.40 -1.57 8.83
CA CYS A 160 8.07 -1.04 8.55
C CYS A 160 7.56 -0.15 9.70
N ASN A 161 6.81 0.90 9.35
CA ASN A 161 6.47 2.00 10.26
C ASN A 161 5.05 1.88 10.81
N TYR A 162 4.68 0.69 11.26
CA TYR A 162 3.36 0.41 11.87
C TYR A 162 3.37 0.54 13.40
N TYR A 163 4.56 0.51 14.00
CA TYR A 163 4.78 0.59 15.45
C TYR A 163 5.86 1.60 15.74
N ASP A 164 5.71 2.37 16.81
CA ASP A 164 6.71 3.34 17.25
C ASP A 164 6.87 3.28 18.77
N GLY A 165 8.06 2.92 19.25
CA GLY A 165 8.35 2.77 20.67
C GLY A 165 7.64 1.61 21.38
N VAL A 166 7.12 0.64 20.62
CA VAL A 166 6.32 -0.50 21.11
C VAL A 166 7.07 -1.80 20.80
N THR A 167 7.09 -2.74 21.72
CA THR A 167 7.59 -4.12 21.52
C THR A 167 6.49 -5.01 20.94
N GLN A 168 6.87 -6.18 20.41
CA GLN A 168 5.92 -7.19 19.95
C GLN A 168 4.95 -7.59 21.06
N GLN A 169 5.45 -7.89 22.26
CA GLN A 169 4.63 -8.30 23.40
C GLN A 169 3.63 -7.22 23.81
N GLU A 170 4.03 -5.96 23.80
CA GLU A 170 3.15 -4.84 24.11
C GLU A 170 2.04 -4.69 23.06
N ALA A 171 2.36 -4.85 21.78
CA ALA A 171 1.39 -4.79 20.69
C ALA A 171 0.37 -5.94 20.78
N GLU A 172 0.85 -7.17 20.96
CA GLU A 172 -0.01 -8.35 21.11
C GLU A 172 -0.93 -8.25 22.34
N SER A 173 -0.42 -7.74 23.46
CA SER A 173 -1.20 -7.54 24.69
C SER A 173 -2.25 -6.45 24.48
N PHE A 174 -1.91 -5.34 23.82
CA PHE A 174 -2.82 -4.24 23.56
C PHE A 174 -4.02 -4.67 22.71
N TYR A 175 -3.78 -5.34 21.59
CA TYR A 175 -4.86 -5.82 20.72
C TYR A 175 -5.56 -7.06 21.28
N GLY A 176 -4.86 -7.89 22.04
CA GLY A 176 -5.46 -9.02 22.74
C GLY A 176 -6.54 -8.60 23.74
N ALA A 177 -6.31 -7.49 24.44
CA ALA A 177 -7.28 -6.93 25.39
C ALA A 177 -8.56 -6.34 24.75
N MET A 178 -8.54 -6.06 23.44
CA MET A 178 -9.71 -5.55 22.70
C MET A 178 -10.65 -6.67 22.24
N LYS A 179 -10.18 -7.92 22.20
CA LYS A 179 -10.95 -9.05 21.68
C LYS A 179 -11.98 -9.52 22.70
N ASP A 180 -13.26 -9.56 22.29
CA ASP A 180 -14.31 -10.26 23.04
C ASP A 180 -14.43 -11.71 22.51
N PRO A 181 -14.17 -12.74 23.34
CA PRO A 181 -14.30 -14.14 22.92
C PRO A 181 -15.73 -14.55 22.50
N LYS A 182 -16.74 -13.73 22.82
CA LYS A 182 -18.15 -13.98 22.48
C LYS A 182 -18.57 -13.28 21.19
N ASP A 183 -17.72 -12.40 20.65
CA ASP A 183 -17.99 -11.74 19.37
C ASP A 183 -17.63 -12.70 18.22
N GLU A 184 -18.66 -13.17 17.51
CA GLU A 184 -18.52 -14.08 16.37
C GLU A 184 -18.08 -13.34 15.09
N THR A 185 -18.13 -12.01 15.07
CA THR A 185 -17.80 -11.15 13.91
C THR A 185 -16.92 -9.96 14.31
N PRO A 186 -15.76 -10.21 14.97
CA PRO A 186 -14.90 -9.14 15.43
C PRO A 186 -14.32 -8.36 14.24
N VAL A 187 -14.20 -7.05 14.42
CA VAL A 187 -13.48 -6.20 13.45
C VAL A 187 -11.98 -6.50 13.49
N SER A 188 -11.27 -6.18 12.42
CA SER A 188 -9.81 -6.34 12.34
C SER A 188 -9.08 -5.24 13.13
N TYR A 189 -9.04 -5.37 14.45
CA TYR A 189 -8.39 -4.39 15.33
C TYR A 189 -6.96 -4.05 14.88
N GLY A 190 -6.67 -2.76 14.78
CA GLY A 190 -5.36 -2.25 14.39
C GLY A 190 -5.15 -2.07 12.87
N LEU A 191 -6.11 -2.51 12.04
CA LEU A 191 -5.97 -2.54 10.58
C LEU A 191 -5.53 -1.19 9.99
N ASN A 192 -6.14 -0.09 10.43
CA ASN A 192 -5.96 1.25 9.89
C ASN A 192 -5.32 2.23 10.91
N SER A 193 -4.32 1.77 11.65
CA SER A 193 -3.64 2.60 12.65
C SER A 193 -2.16 2.30 12.78
N ARG A 194 -1.40 3.29 13.24
CA ARG A 194 -0.06 3.08 13.84
C ARG A 194 -0.22 2.95 15.34
N LEU A 195 0.42 1.94 15.96
CA LEU A 195 0.49 1.81 17.40
C LEU A 195 1.75 2.53 17.92
N VAL A 196 1.58 3.47 18.81
CA VAL A 196 2.66 4.31 19.32
C VAL A 196 2.70 4.27 20.85
N LYS A 197 3.91 4.41 21.41
CA LYS A 197 4.11 4.58 22.85
C LYS A 197 4.64 5.98 23.11
N GLU A 198 3.78 6.86 23.62
CA GLU A 198 4.09 8.24 23.95
C GLU A 198 3.90 8.44 25.46
N ASP A 199 4.87 9.03 26.14
CA ASP A 199 4.86 9.25 27.60
C ASP A 199 4.49 8.00 28.41
N GLY A 200 4.97 6.83 27.96
CA GLY A 200 4.72 5.54 28.59
C GLY A 200 3.32 4.95 28.33
N LYS A 201 2.48 5.62 27.54
CA LYS A 201 1.14 5.14 27.18
C LYS A 201 1.12 4.62 25.76
N ILE A 202 0.51 3.46 25.56
CA ILE A 202 0.31 2.86 24.23
C ILE A 202 -1.05 3.32 23.71
N GLN A 203 -1.07 3.84 22.48
CA GLN A 203 -2.28 4.33 21.82
C GLN A 203 -2.21 4.16 20.30
N GLU A 204 -3.37 4.12 19.66
CA GLU A 204 -3.49 4.10 18.22
C GLU A 204 -3.51 5.51 17.64
N LYS A 205 -2.73 5.73 16.58
CA LYS A 205 -2.85 6.87 15.67
C LYS A 205 -3.60 6.39 14.44
N VAL A 206 -4.90 6.58 14.43
CA VAL A 206 -5.79 6.09 13.36
C VAL A 206 -5.55 6.87 12.07
N TRP A 207 -5.55 6.18 10.93
CA TRP A 207 -5.41 6.74 9.59
C TRP A 207 -6.79 7.14 9.06
N LYS A 208 -7.06 8.43 9.14
CA LYS A 208 -8.36 9.01 8.77
C LYS A 208 -8.26 10.52 8.58
N VAL A 209 -9.33 11.14 8.11
CA VAL A 209 -9.48 12.60 8.15
C VAL A 209 -9.38 13.09 9.60
N GLY A 210 -8.53 14.08 9.84
CA GLY A 210 -8.22 14.59 11.19
C GLY A 210 -7.32 13.70 12.03
N GLY A 211 -6.85 12.56 11.48
CA GLY A 211 -5.90 11.66 12.13
C GLY A 211 -4.54 11.63 11.43
N LEU A 212 -3.81 10.52 11.55
CA LEU A 212 -2.56 10.32 10.83
C LEU A 212 -2.87 10.21 9.32
N TYR A 213 -2.00 10.78 8.49
CA TYR A 213 -2.14 10.91 7.03
C TYR A 213 -3.31 11.79 6.55
N THR A 214 -3.87 12.65 7.41
CA THR A 214 -5.06 13.47 7.07
C THR A 214 -4.93 14.21 5.73
N GLN A 215 -3.77 14.82 5.43
CA GLN A 215 -3.57 15.59 4.19
C GLN A 215 -3.74 14.76 2.92
N ALA A 216 -3.22 13.52 2.92
CA ALA A 216 -3.37 12.61 1.80
C ALA A 216 -4.80 12.04 1.74
N ILE A 217 -5.37 11.67 2.90
CA ILE A 217 -6.70 11.09 2.99
C ILE A 217 -7.78 12.10 2.58
N GLU A 218 -7.65 13.38 2.94
CA GLU A 218 -8.57 14.45 2.50
C GLU A 218 -8.60 14.58 0.97
N LYS A 219 -7.45 14.44 0.31
CA LYS A 219 -7.38 14.45 -1.16
C LYS A 219 -7.99 13.18 -1.76
N ILE A 220 -7.76 12.01 -1.17
CA ILE A 220 -8.42 10.77 -1.56
C ILE A 220 -9.94 10.95 -1.48
N VAL A 221 -10.45 11.44 -0.36
CA VAL A 221 -11.89 11.71 -0.14
C VAL A 221 -12.43 12.72 -1.16
N TYR A 222 -11.67 13.78 -1.46
CA TYR A 222 -12.07 14.75 -2.50
C TYR A 222 -12.32 14.06 -3.85
N TRP A 223 -11.40 13.20 -4.30
CA TRP A 223 -11.54 12.49 -5.56
C TRP A 223 -12.62 11.41 -5.53
N LEU A 224 -12.79 10.72 -4.40
CA LEU A 224 -13.88 9.75 -4.21
C LEU A 224 -15.25 10.42 -4.26
N LYS A 225 -15.43 11.63 -3.69
CA LYS A 225 -16.66 12.43 -3.83
C LYS A 225 -16.95 12.81 -5.28
N LYS A 226 -15.91 13.04 -6.10
CA LYS A 226 -16.09 13.20 -7.55
C LYS A 226 -16.52 11.90 -8.23
N ALA A 227 -15.86 10.79 -7.90
CA ALA A 227 -16.21 9.46 -8.42
C ALA A 227 -17.67 9.08 -8.10
N GLU A 228 -18.14 9.38 -6.89
CA GLU A 228 -19.53 9.14 -6.47
C GLU A 228 -20.56 9.78 -7.39
N THR A 229 -20.29 10.99 -7.92
CA THR A 229 -21.22 11.70 -8.82
C THR A 229 -21.38 11.04 -10.19
N VAL A 230 -20.45 10.19 -10.58
CA VAL A 230 -20.43 9.48 -11.86
C VAL A 230 -20.47 7.96 -11.71
N ALA A 231 -20.88 7.46 -10.55
CA ALA A 231 -21.08 6.03 -10.32
C ALA A 231 -22.05 5.43 -11.34
N GLU A 232 -21.81 4.20 -11.78
CA GLU A 232 -22.57 3.54 -12.83
C GLU A 232 -24.01 3.24 -12.42
N ASN A 233 -24.18 2.90 -11.13
CA ASN A 233 -25.47 2.52 -10.51
C ASN A 233 -25.47 2.82 -9.02
N ASP A 234 -26.61 2.62 -8.36
CA ASP A 234 -26.80 2.88 -6.94
C ASP A 234 -25.96 1.96 -6.02
N ALA A 235 -25.71 0.71 -6.43
CA ALA A 235 -24.88 -0.22 -5.66
C ALA A 235 -23.42 0.28 -5.61
N GLN A 236 -22.84 0.64 -6.75
CA GLN A 236 -21.49 1.19 -6.81
C GLN A 236 -21.40 2.53 -6.07
N LYS A 237 -22.45 3.38 -6.19
CA LYS A 237 -22.50 4.63 -5.44
C LYS A 237 -22.46 4.37 -3.94
N ALA A 238 -23.21 3.37 -3.44
CA ALA A 238 -23.20 3.00 -2.02
C ALA A 238 -21.81 2.50 -1.57
N VAL A 239 -21.10 1.74 -2.41
CA VAL A 239 -19.70 1.32 -2.16
C VAL A 239 -18.80 2.54 -1.97
N ILE A 240 -18.84 3.51 -2.90
CA ILE A 240 -18.01 4.70 -2.83
C ILE A 240 -18.36 5.55 -1.61
N SER A 241 -19.66 5.77 -1.34
CA SER A 241 -20.14 6.53 -0.16
C SER A 241 -19.64 5.90 1.15
N LYS A 242 -19.69 4.58 1.27
CA LYS A 242 -19.25 3.88 2.48
C LYS A 242 -17.73 3.93 2.65
N LEU A 243 -16.96 3.87 1.55
CA LEU A 243 -15.52 4.07 1.59
C LEU A 243 -15.15 5.51 2.05
N ILE A 244 -15.86 6.52 1.56
CA ILE A 244 -15.70 7.91 2.02
C ILE A 244 -15.95 7.98 3.53
N GLN A 245 -17.04 7.39 4.01
CA GLN A 245 -17.37 7.36 5.42
C GLN A 245 -16.26 6.70 6.25
N PHE A 246 -15.71 5.58 5.80
CA PHE A 246 -14.57 4.92 6.45
C PHE A 246 -13.36 5.86 6.59
N TYR A 247 -12.99 6.58 5.52
CA TYR A 247 -11.88 7.53 5.58
C TYR A 247 -12.15 8.73 6.50
N GLU A 248 -13.41 9.16 6.59
CA GLU A 248 -13.80 10.28 7.48
C GLU A 248 -13.86 9.84 8.95
N THR A 249 -14.37 8.64 9.25
CA THR A 249 -14.57 8.16 10.62
C THR A 249 -13.39 7.37 11.18
N GLY A 250 -12.69 6.60 10.33
CA GLY A 250 -11.71 5.59 10.72
C GLY A 250 -12.34 4.33 11.34
N SER A 251 -13.66 4.16 11.26
CA SER A 251 -14.40 3.06 11.86
C SER A 251 -14.18 1.76 11.08
N LEU A 252 -13.68 0.72 11.76
CA LEU A 252 -13.51 -0.60 11.16
C LEU A 252 -14.84 -1.27 10.80
N LYS A 253 -15.94 -0.92 11.48
CA LYS A 253 -17.29 -1.35 11.09
C LYS A 253 -17.70 -0.76 9.74
N ASP A 254 -17.37 0.50 9.48
CA ASP A 254 -17.61 1.13 8.18
C ASP A 254 -16.79 0.44 7.08
N PHE A 255 -15.56 0.01 7.40
CA PHE A 255 -14.74 -0.77 6.47
C PHE A 255 -15.34 -2.15 6.14
N ASP A 256 -15.84 -2.88 7.15
CA ASP A 256 -16.52 -4.15 6.94
C ASP A 256 -17.79 -3.99 6.10
N GLU A 257 -18.58 -2.95 6.36
CA GLU A 257 -19.76 -2.63 5.56
C GLU A 257 -19.41 -2.25 4.12
N TYR A 258 -18.34 -1.49 3.93
CA TYR A 258 -17.78 -1.20 2.60
C TYR A 258 -17.42 -2.50 1.86
N ALA A 259 -16.68 -3.40 2.51
CA ALA A 259 -16.26 -4.67 1.91
C ALA A 259 -17.47 -5.54 1.53
N ILE A 260 -18.51 -5.59 2.38
CA ILE A 260 -19.75 -6.32 2.10
C ILE A 260 -20.47 -5.72 0.88
N LEU A 261 -20.58 -4.41 0.77
CA LEU A 261 -21.19 -3.74 -0.37
C LEU A 261 -20.40 -3.98 -1.65
N TRP A 262 -19.07 -3.87 -1.59
CA TRP A 262 -18.17 -4.11 -2.72
C TRP A 262 -18.28 -5.53 -3.29
N VAL A 263 -18.32 -6.55 -2.42
CA VAL A 263 -18.49 -7.96 -2.84
C VAL A 263 -19.84 -8.19 -3.51
N LYS A 264 -20.88 -7.44 -3.13
CA LYS A 264 -22.23 -7.57 -3.69
C LYS A 264 -22.41 -6.82 -5.02
N ASP A 265 -21.56 -5.85 -5.33
CA ASP A 265 -21.63 -5.12 -6.61
C ASP A 265 -21.04 -5.97 -7.74
N LEU A 266 -21.89 -6.80 -8.35
CA LEU A 266 -21.51 -7.68 -9.46
C LEU A 266 -21.81 -7.06 -10.84
N ASP A 267 -22.61 -6.01 -10.91
CA ASP A 267 -23.11 -5.46 -12.18
C ASP A 267 -22.24 -4.35 -12.74
N SER A 268 -21.56 -3.59 -11.89
CA SER A 268 -20.68 -2.50 -12.32
C SER A 268 -19.55 -3.01 -13.22
N ARG A 269 -19.28 -2.29 -14.31
CA ARG A 269 -18.18 -2.59 -15.23
C ARG A 269 -16.84 -2.12 -14.67
N ILE A 270 -16.81 -0.91 -14.07
CA ILE A 270 -15.62 -0.40 -13.40
C ILE A 270 -15.55 -1.00 -12.01
N ASP A 271 -14.38 -1.52 -11.67
CA ASP A 271 -14.11 -2.09 -10.35
C ASP A 271 -12.87 -1.43 -9.75
N PHE A 272 -12.80 -1.35 -8.43
CA PHE A 272 -11.67 -0.71 -7.77
C PHE A 272 -11.45 -1.26 -6.36
N VAL A 273 -10.21 -1.20 -5.94
CA VAL A 273 -9.78 -1.31 -4.54
C VAL A 273 -9.15 0.01 -4.15
N ASN A 274 -9.46 0.52 -2.98
CA ASN A 274 -8.82 1.71 -2.43
C ASN A 274 -8.96 1.67 -0.91
N GLY A 275 -7.84 1.56 -0.20
CA GLY A 275 -7.90 1.49 1.26
C GLY A 275 -6.70 0.80 1.90
N PHE A 276 -6.87 0.51 3.18
CA PHE A 276 -5.93 -0.26 4.00
C PHE A 276 -6.42 -1.71 4.00
N THR A 277 -5.86 -2.55 3.12
CA THR A 277 -6.49 -3.82 2.75
C THR A 277 -5.68 -5.03 3.16
N GLU A 278 -4.39 -5.11 2.81
CA GLU A 278 -3.58 -6.30 3.02
C GLU A 278 -2.55 -6.12 4.15
N SER A 279 -2.48 -7.10 5.06
CA SER A 279 -1.67 -7.03 6.27
C SER A 279 -0.34 -7.78 6.22
N TYR A 280 0.04 -8.38 5.09
CA TYR A 280 1.32 -9.11 4.97
C TYR A 280 2.57 -8.22 5.08
N GLY A 281 2.41 -6.90 4.98
CA GLY A 281 3.47 -5.91 5.22
C GLY A 281 3.74 -5.63 6.70
N ASP A 282 2.92 -6.15 7.61
CA ASP A 282 3.07 -6.08 9.06
C ASP A 282 3.63 -7.40 9.59
N PRO A 283 4.73 -7.41 10.38
CA PRO A 283 5.26 -8.64 10.95
C PRO A 283 4.28 -9.40 11.84
N LEU A 284 3.29 -8.73 12.43
CA LEU A 284 2.21 -9.34 13.21
C LEU A 284 0.93 -9.62 12.43
N GLY A 285 0.87 -9.23 11.15
CA GLY A 285 -0.29 -9.45 10.28
C GLY A 285 -1.56 -8.72 10.70
N MET A 286 -1.47 -7.66 11.50
CA MET A 286 -2.61 -6.90 12.03
C MET A 286 -2.90 -5.61 11.28
N LYS A 287 -1.85 -4.92 10.82
CA LYS A 287 -1.95 -3.59 10.21
C LYS A 287 -1.85 -3.67 8.70
N ALA A 288 -2.78 -3.03 8.02
CA ALA A 288 -2.85 -3.10 6.57
C ALA A 288 -2.05 -2.00 5.88
N SER A 289 -1.35 -2.37 4.81
CA SER A 289 -0.79 -1.40 3.88
C SER A 289 -1.88 -0.74 3.05
N TRP A 290 -1.65 0.52 2.72
CA TRP A 290 -2.50 1.24 1.78
C TRP A 290 -2.25 0.74 0.36
N GLU A 291 -3.34 0.48 -0.36
CA GLU A 291 -3.28 0.11 -1.77
C GLU A 291 -4.45 0.68 -2.56
N SER A 292 -4.29 0.78 -3.86
CA SER A 292 -5.38 1.07 -4.77
C SER A 292 -5.14 0.49 -6.16
N LEU A 293 -6.20 -0.09 -6.70
CA LEU A 293 -6.28 -0.62 -8.05
C LEU A 293 -7.54 -0.07 -8.71
N VAL A 294 -7.48 0.27 -9.99
CA VAL A 294 -8.64 0.67 -10.79
C VAL A 294 -8.65 -0.19 -12.04
N ASN A 295 -9.72 -0.94 -12.20
CA ASN A 295 -9.88 -1.96 -13.23
C ASN A 295 -11.24 -1.82 -13.91
N PHE A 296 -11.44 -2.52 -15.01
CA PHE A 296 -12.77 -2.74 -15.58
C PHE A 296 -12.91 -4.18 -16.08
N LYS A 297 -14.15 -4.66 -16.17
CA LYS A 297 -14.42 -6.03 -16.58
C LYS A 297 -14.03 -6.25 -18.04
N ASP A 298 -13.30 -7.33 -18.28
CA ASP A 298 -13.26 -8.05 -19.54
C ASP A 298 -14.57 -8.86 -19.67
N LEU A 299 -15.48 -8.39 -20.51
CA LEU A 299 -16.84 -8.97 -20.60
C LEU A 299 -16.82 -10.39 -21.19
N GLU A 300 -15.94 -10.65 -22.16
CA GLU A 300 -15.82 -11.97 -22.77
C GLU A 300 -15.27 -13.00 -21.77
N SER A 301 -14.18 -12.65 -21.10
CA SER A 301 -13.55 -13.53 -20.10
C SER A 301 -14.45 -13.71 -18.87
N THR A 302 -15.20 -12.67 -18.44
CA THR A 302 -16.20 -12.79 -17.38
C THR A 302 -17.31 -13.79 -17.76
N HIS A 303 -17.83 -13.73 -18.99
CA HIS A 303 -18.83 -14.69 -19.46
C HIS A 303 -18.30 -16.13 -19.47
N ARG A 304 -17.03 -16.35 -19.89
CA ARG A 304 -16.40 -17.68 -19.80
C ARG A 304 -16.33 -18.19 -18.36
N THR A 305 -16.01 -17.32 -17.41
CA THR A 305 -15.98 -17.65 -15.97
C THR A 305 -17.37 -18.00 -15.43
N GLU A 306 -18.44 -17.33 -15.90
CA GLU A 306 -19.83 -17.66 -15.55
C GLU A 306 -20.20 -19.06 -16.01
N ILE A 307 -19.77 -19.47 -17.20
CA ILE A 307 -20.00 -20.86 -17.71
C ILE A 307 -19.30 -21.87 -16.79
N ILE A 308 -18.05 -21.61 -16.38
CA ILE A 308 -17.31 -22.49 -15.47
C ILE A 308 -18.02 -22.54 -14.11
N SER A 309 -18.40 -21.40 -13.58
CA SER A 309 -19.08 -21.28 -12.28
C SER A 309 -20.44 -22.00 -12.24
N SER A 310 -21.21 -21.92 -13.33
CA SER A 310 -22.50 -22.63 -13.43
C SER A 310 -22.36 -24.16 -13.47
N ASN A 311 -21.16 -24.66 -13.82
CA ASN A 311 -20.84 -26.08 -13.82
C ASN A 311 -19.99 -26.52 -12.59
N ALA A 312 -19.97 -25.72 -11.52
CA ALA A 312 -19.14 -26.00 -10.34
C ALA A 312 -19.41 -27.37 -9.71
N GLN A 313 -20.68 -27.81 -9.67
CA GLN A 313 -21.03 -29.14 -9.15
C GLN A 313 -20.43 -30.26 -10.01
N TRP A 314 -20.41 -30.09 -11.34
CA TRP A 314 -19.78 -31.09 -12.22
C TRP A 314 -18.27 -31.23 -11.93
N PHE A 315 -17.57 -30.12 -11.72
CA PHE A 315 -16.15 -30.13 -11.38
C PHE A 315 -15.90 -30.80 -10.01
N GLU A 316 -16.74 -30.53 -9.02
CA GLU A 316 -16.66 -31.18 -7.70
C GLU A 316 -16.81 -32.69 -7.84
N ASP A 317 -17.85 -33.14 -8.54
CA ASP A 317 -18.18 -34.55 -8.69
C ASP A 317 -17.10 -35.33 -9.45
N HIS A 318 -16.42 -34.70 -10.42
CA HIS A 318 -15.38 -35.30 -11.26
C HIS A 318 -13.95 -35.00 -10.81
N SER A 319 -13.76 -34.23 -9.74
CA SER A 319 -12.42 -33.97 -9.21
C SER A 319 -11.74 -35.28 -8.74
N PRO A 320 -10.40 -35.41 -8.85
CA PRO A 320 -9.68 -36.61 -8.44
C PRO A 320 -9.49 -36.73 -6.92
N VAL A 321 -10.35 -36.08 -6.14
CA VAL A 321 -10.32 -36.07 -4.66
C VAL A 321 -11.19 -37.19 -4.16
N ASP A 322 -10.81 -37.82 -3.01
CA ASP A 322 -11.61 -38.83 -2.36
C ASP A 322 -13.02 -38.33 -2.03
N LYS A 323 -14.01 -39.23 -2.13
CA LYS A 323 -15.43 -38.88 -1.92
C LYS A 323 -15.71 -38.29 -0.55
N SER A 324 -14.96 -38.67 0.48
CA SER A 324 -15.13 -38.15 1.84
C SER A 324 -14.80 -36.65 1.99
N PHE A 325 -14.07 -36.09 1.02
CA PHE A 325 -13.72 -34.66 0.97
C PHE A 325 -14.62 -33.86 0.02
N LYS A 326 -15.47 -34.52 -0.77
CA LYS A 326 -16.38 -33.85 -1.71
C LYS A 326 -17.60 -33.29 -1.01
N LYS A 327 -18.05 -32.13 -1.47
CA LYS A 327 -19.31 -31.53 -1.01
C LYS A 327 -20.48 -32.04 -1.83
N GLU A 328 -21.56 -32.41 -1.15
CA GLU A 328 -22.77 -32.83 -1.82
C GLU A 328 -23.39 -31.74 -2.69
N LYS A 329 -23.22 -30.48 -2.28
CA LYS A 329 -23.71 -29.31 -3.02
C LYS A 329 -22.69 -28.20 -3.04
N VAL A 330 -22.29 -27.80 -4.23
CA VAL A 330 -21.37 -26.68 -4.49
C VAL A 330 -22.12 -25.54 -5.14
N LYS A 331 -21.85 -24.31 -4.68
CA LYS A 331 -22.26 -23.10 -5.39
C LYS A 331 -21.06 -22.59 -6.19
N GLY A 332 -21.27 -22.24 -7.43
CA GLY A 332 -20.28 -21.55 -8.24
C GLY A 332 -19.93 -20.18 -7.62
N VAL A 333 -18.74 -19.72 -7.89
CA VAL A 333 -18.25 -18.42 -7.43
C VAL A 333 -18.54 -17.38 -8.52
N SER A 334 -19.19 -16.27 -8.16
CA SER A 334 -19.25 -15.10 -9.03
C SER A 334 -17.86 -14.47 -9.08
N ALA A 335 -17.29 -14.38 -10.27
CA ALA A 335 -15.99 -13.78 -10.48
C ALA A 335 -16.08 -12.73 -11.59
N LYS A 336 -15.48 -11.59 -11.35
CA LYS A 336 -15.21 -10.58 -12.38
C LYS A 336 -13.81 -10.82 -12.92
N VAL A 337 -13.66 -11.01 -14.23
CA VAL A 337 -12.35 -10.94 -14.87
C VAL A 337 -12.09 -9.49 -15.22
N ILE A 338 -10.99 -8.97 -14.75
CA ILE A 338 -10.65 -7.54 -14.81
C ILE A 338 -9.39 -7.29 -15.64
N THR A 339 -9.33 -6.12 -16.25
CA THR A 339 -8.18 -5.56 -16.97
C THR A 339 -7.71 -4.29 -16.30
#